data_bb600a22f67b63a985117ab49e3897c8
#
_entry.id   bb600a22f67b63a985117ab49e3897c8
#
_cell.length_a   1.000
_cell.length_b   1.000
_cell.length_c   1.000
_cell.angle_alpha   90.00
_cell.angle_beta   90.00
_cell.angle_gamma   90.00
#
_symmetry.space_group_name_H-M   'P 1'
#
loop_
_entity.id
_entity.type
_entity.pdbx_description
1 polymer ?
#
loop_
_entity_poly.entity_id
_entity_poly.type
_entity_poly.pdbx_seq_one_letter_code
_entity_poly.pdbx_strand_id
1 'polypeptide(L)'
;MSVLRPRHLMSIAAALALTAGGTASAASAQDSSAALREVMFVGNNWDGTADVINSTGDFGKIGRINVIPDKAERIAAINADPIKWIYFMAIRNSVGEGHDQFVDDMYSTPDGKSMVVSRPSFADVVSIDLATGKINWRFPVAGYRADHMAVSPDGTRVAVSASTANKVQVLDINTGKELGEFATGDKPHENIFTKDGKYIWNMAIGDVNTSLDDPAWDWTKGDRHITIVDANTYKQVKIIDMRDRLDAIGLKDFSDAVRPAVFTPDESKLYFQVSFFNGFLEYDVAADKITRVKTLPKNPATSEDRTTWVNDSRHHGISMNPSGTKLCVAGTMDDYATVVDRATLQEGPLVTASKPYWATVSGDGKDCIISESGADQVTAIDFATGQKVVSVPVGDHPQRVRLAHIPADWTGPSAS
;
A
#
# COMPACT_ATOMS: atom_id res chain seq x y z
N MET A 1 -1.18 -74.45 20.15
CA MET A 1 -0.09 -75.19 19.52
C MET A 1 0.91 -74.15 19.06
N SER A 2 1.91 -73.77 19.90
CA SER A 2 3.18 -74.38 20.18
C SER A 2 3.93 -74.67 18.85
N VAL A 3 5.07 -74.02 18.54
CA VAL A 3 6.43 -74.29 18.90
C VAL A 3 7.38 -73.23 18.32
N LEU A 4 8.09 -72.43 19.12
CA LEU A 4 9.53 -72.40 19.47
C LEU A 4 10.60 -72.38 18.34
N ARG A 5 11.40 -71.29 18.44
CA ARG A 5 12.81 -70.94 18.15
C ARG A 5 13.78 -72.05 17.68
N PRO A 6 14.99 -71.71 17.09
CA PRO A 6 16.07 -71.10 17.88
C PRO A 6 16.99 -70.03 17.14
N ARG A 7 17.83 -69.44 17.98
CA ARG A 7 18.99 -68.55 17.75
C ARG A 7 20.18 -69.27 17.13
N HIS A 8 21.01 -68.57 16.35
CA HIS A 8 22.47 -68.83 16.34
C HIS A 8 23.24 -67.50 16.30
N LEU A 9 24.11 -67.34 17.29
CA LEU A 9 25.24 -66.41 17.34
C LEU A 9 26.39 -67.04 16.51
N MET A 10 27.17 -66.22 15.82
CA MET A 10 28.62 -66.42 15.72
C MET A 10 29.37 -65.10 15.41
N SER A 11 30.53 -65.06 16.03
CA SER A 11 31.37 -63.91 16.35
C SER A 11 32.51 -63.70 15.33
N ILE A 12 32.99 -62.41 15.32
CA ILE A 12 34.37 -61.89 15.22
C ILE A 12 35.21 -62.20 13.96
N ALA A 13 35.62 -61.09 13.32
CA ALA A 13 37.06 -60.87 13.03
C ALA A 13 37.27 -59.35 12.67
N ALA A 14 38.13 -58.71 13.43
CA ALA A 14 38.64 -57.39 13.23
C ALA A 14 39.73 -57.42 12.13
N ALA A 15 39.65 -56.36 11.24
CA ALA A 15 40.81 -56.02 10.42
C ALA A 15 40.99 -54.49 10.49
N LEU A 16 42.02 -54.00 11.17
CA LEU A 16 42.53 -52.65 11.12
C LEU A 16 43.13 -52.39 9.72
N ALA A 17 42.60 -51.39 9.04
CA ALA A 17 43.29 -50.68 7.94
C ALA A 17 43.40 -49.21 8.30
N LEU A 18 44.59 -48.77 8.67
CA LEU A 18 44.93 -47.32 8.71
C LEU A 18 44.99 -46.81 7.29
N THR A 19 44.10 -45.85 6.97
CA THR A 19 44.31 -44.97 5.84
C THR A 19 44.25 -43.53 6.36
N ALA A 20 45.32 -42.79 6.13
CA ALA A 20 45.42 -41.38 6.38
C ALA A 20 44.39 -40.65 5.52
N GLY A 21 43.32 -40.17 6.14
CA GLY A 21 42.31 -39.33 5.51
C GLY A 21 42.53 -37.89 5.91
N GLY A 22 42.86 -37.06 4.92
CA GLY A 22 42.89 -35.64 5.09
C GLY A 22 41.52 -35.15 5.53
N THR A 23 41.49 -34.33 6.57
CA THR A 23 40.34 -33.58 7.01
C THR A 23 40.02 -32.51 5.96
N ALA A 24 39.11 -32.81 5.03
CA ALA A 24 38.43 -31.77 4.28
C ALA A 24 37.52 -31.07 5.29
N SER A 25 37.94 -29.88 5.72
CA SER A 25 37.04 -28.92 6.35
C SER A 25 35.92 -28.62 5.37
N ALA A 26 34.75 -29.19 5.62
CA ALA A 26 33.52 -28.67 5.05
C ALA A 26 33.35 -27.27 5.62
N ALA A 27 33.73 -26.27 4.86
CA ALA A 27 33.30 -24.91 5.09
C ALA A 27 31.77 -24.94 5.01
N SER A 28 31.11 -24.93 6.16
CA SER A 28 29.70 -24.57 6.21
C SER A 28 29.59 -23.19 5.58
N ALA A 29 28.99 -23.15 4.41
CA ALA A 29 28.47 -21.86 3.90
C ALA A 29 27.51 -21.37 4.98
N GLN A 30 28.00 -20.49 5.86
CA GLN A 30 27.14 -19.64 6.65
C GLN A 30 26.39 -18.82 5.62
N ASP A 31 25.11 -19.13 5.46
CA ASP A 31 24.15 -18.27 4.81
C ASP A 31 24.12 -16.99 5.68
N SER A 32 25.00 -16.04 5.36
CA SER A 32 24.99 -14.74 5.96
C SER A 32 23.77 -14.03 5.37
N SER A 33 22.60 -14.26 5.99
CA SER A 33 21.49 -13.33 5.78
C SER A 33 22.05 -11.94 6.08
N ALA A 34 22.23 -11.12 5.05
CA ALA A 34 22.69 -9.77 5.22
C ALA A 34 21.79 -9.09 6.26
N ALA A 35 22.38 -8.41 7.22
CA ALA A 35 21.62 -7.65 8.22
C ALA A 35 20.69 -6.70 7.46
N LEU A 36 19.41 -6.67 7.83
CA LEU A 36 18.44 -5.74 7.27
C LEU A 36 18.35 -4.49 8.13
N ARG A 37 18.08 -3.36 7.51
CA ARG A 37 17.65 -2.13 8.17
C ARG A 37 16.27 -1.74 7.70
N GLU A 38 15.51 -1.13 8.61
CA GLU A 38 14.22 -0.53 8.28
C GLU A 38 14.42 0.86 7.67
N VAL A 39 13.65 1.12 6.61
CA VAL A 39 13.63 2.36 5.86
C VAL A 39 12.19 2.70 5.47
N MET A 40 11.99 3.85 4.83
CA MET A 40 10.76 4.16 4.13
C MET A 40 11.02 4.29 2.63
N PHE A 41 10.15 3.68 1.83
CA PHE A 41 10.03 3.95 0.41
C PHE A 41 9.05 5.08 0.19
N VAL A 42 9.41 6.06 -0.63
CA VAL A 42 8.56 7.17 -1.05
C VAL A 42 8.37 7.07 -2.56
N GLY A 43 7.16 6.77 -3.00
CA GLY A 43 6.83 6.63 -4.42
C GLY A 43 6.58 7.99 -5.07
N ASN A 44 7.45 8.36 -6.02
CA ASN A 44 7.36 9.60 -6.80
C ASN A 44 6.57 9.28 -8.08
N ASN A 45 5.28 9.58 -8.06
CA ASN A 45 4.32 9.04 -9.01
C ASN A 45 4.59 9.47 -10.46
N TRP A 46 4.96 10.73 -10.69
CA TRP A 46 5.08 11.28 -12.05
C TRP A 46 6.45 11.04 -12.70
N ASP A 47 7.54 11.02 -11.92
CA ASP A 47 8.87 10.79 -12.49
C ASP A 47 9.27 9.32 -12.59
N GLY A 48 8.51 8.42 -11.96
CA GLY A 48 8.77 6.98 -12.03
C GLY A 48 9.98 6.54 -11.22
N THR A 49 10.21 7.21 -10.08
CA THR A 49 11.24 6.83 -9.11
C THR A 49 10.64 6.52 -7.75
N ALA A 50 11.41 5.86 -6.90
CA ALA A 50 11.15 5.76 -5.48
C ALA A 50 12.37 6.24 -4.69
N ASP A 51 12.17 7.19 -3.78
CA ASP A 51 13.20 7.56 -2.82
C ASP A 51 13.21 6.59 -1.64
N VAL A 52 14.40 6.31 -1.14
CA VAL A 52 14.63 5.55 0.09
C VAL A 52 15.14 6.53 1.14
N ILE A 53 14.39 6.65 2.24
CA ILE A 53 14.71 7.55 3.34
C ILE A 53 14.84 6.78 4.65
N ASN A 54 15.50 7.33 5.65
CA ASN A 54 15.51 6.77 7.00
C ASN A 54 14.07 6.65 7.53
N SER A 55 13.76 5.56 8.25
CA SER A 55 12.43 5.35 8.83
C SER A 55 12.17 6.16 10.09
N THR A 56 13.22 6.78 10.65
CA THR A 56 13.17 7.54 11.92
C THR A 56 14.19 8.68 11.91
N GLY A 57 14.10 9.55 12.91
CA GLY A 57 15.08 10.60 13.17
C GLY A 57 14.99 11.77 12.21
N ASP A 58 15.99 11.97 11.38
CA ASP A 58 16.03 13.08 10.41
C ASP A 58 15.29 12.77 9.10
N PHE A 59 14.87 11.51 8.90
CA PHE A 59 14.25 11.01 7.65
C PHE A 59 15.12 11.28 6.42
N GLY A 60 16.43 11.39 6.62
CA GLY A 60 17.39 11.71 5.57
C GLY A 60 17.35 10.71 4.42
N LYS A 61 17.54 11.22 3.21
CA LYS A 61 17.54 10.43 1.99
C LYS A 61 18.79 9.54 1.93
N ILE A 62 18.58 8.25 1.66
CA ILE A 62 19.62 7.22 1.52
C ILE A 62 19.98 6.98 0.05
N GLY A 63 18.96 6.94 -0.81
CA GLY A 63 19.13 6.66 -2.23
C GLY A 63 17.84 6.83 -3.02
N ARG A 64 17.92 6.52 -4.32
CA ARG A 64 16.78 6.59 -5.25
C ARG A 64 16.81 5.38 -6.18
N ILE A 65 15.65 4.83 -6.46
CA ILE A 65 15.45 3.67 -7.33
C ILE A 65 14.64 4.12 -8.54
N ASN A 66 15.13 3.80 -9.76
CA ASN A 66 14.33 3.93 -10.98
C ASN A 66 13.35 2.75 -11.06
N VAL A 67 12.05 3.01 -11.02
CA VAL A 67 11.02 1.94 -11.06
C VAL A 67 10.49 1.69 -12.49
N ILE A 68 10.99 2.43 -13.46
CA ILE A 68 10.64 2.32 -14.88
C ILE A 68 11.84 2.10 -15.79
N PRO A 69 12.77 1.15 -15.45
CA PRO A 69 13.96 0.91 -16.28
C PRO A 69 13.61 0.42 -17.69
N ASP A 70 12.41 -0.14 -17.87
CA ASP A 70 11.84 -0.62 -19.13
C ASP A 70 10.89 0.39 -19.82
N LYS A 71 10.91 1.68 -19.44
CA LYS A 71 9.97 2.71 -19.94
C LYS A 71 9.87 2.72 -21.47
N ALA A 72 10.99 2.69 -22.17
CA ALA A 72 11.00 2.76 -23.64
C ALA A 72 10.26 1.57 -24.26
N GLU A 73 10.49 0.35 -23.75
CA GLU A 73 9.79 -0.88 -24.18
C GLU A 73 8.29 -0.79 -23.91
N ARG A 74 7.92 -0.35 -22.70
CA ARG A 74 6.51 -0.25 -22.30
C ARG A 74 5.74 0.75 -23.15
N ILE A 75 6.29 1.93 -23.37
CA ILE A 75 5.68 2.97 -24.22
C ILE A 75 5.57 2.48 -25.67
N ALA A 76 6.57 1.79 -26.21
CA ALA A 76 6.48 1.20 -27.55
C ALA A 76 5.34 0.17 -27.64
N ALA A 77 5.20 -0.70 -26.63
CA ALA A 77 4.12 -1.69 -26.58
C ALA A 77 2.73 -1.05 -26.43
N ILE A 78 2.60 0.05 -25.69
CA ILE A 78 1.36 0.81 -25.55
C ILE A 78 0.99 1.47 -26.87
N ASN A 79 1.95 2.13 -27.53
CA ASN A 79 1.72 2.80 -28.81
C ASN A 79 1.37 1.84 -29.96
N ALA A 80 1.78 0.59 -29.86
CA ALA A 80 1.45 -0.45 -30.84
C ALA A 80 0.05 -1.04 -30.66
N ASP A 81 -0.65 -0.77 -29.55
CA ASP A 81 -1.97 -1.31 -29.20
C ASP A 81 -2.96 -0.15 -28.98
N PRO A 82 -3.90 0.10 -29.91
CA PRO A 82 -4.84 1.22 -29.81
C PRO A 82 -5.67 1.23 -28.51
N ILE A 83 -6.03 0.05 -27.99
CA ILE A 83 -6.83 -0.03 -26.76
C ILE A 83 -5.97 0.35 -25.57
N LYS A 84 -4.75 -0.15 -25.45
CA LYS A 84 -3.82 0.24 -24.39
C LYS A 84 -3.52 1.73 -24.44
N TRP A 85 -3.34 2.27 -25.64
CA TRP A 85 -3.10 3.72 -25.83
C TRP A 85 -4.27 4.56 -25.34
N ILE A 86 -5.52 4.17 -25.66
CA ILE A 86 -6.72 4.87 -25.18
C ILE A 86 -6.76 4.88 -23.64
N TYR A 87 -6.55 3.73 -23.00
CA TYR A 87 -6.55 3.67 -21.53
C TYR A 87 -5.39 4.44 -20.90
N PHE A 88 -4.19 4.35 -21.49
CA PHE A 88 -3.02 5.12 -21.05
C PHE A 88 -3.30 6.63 -21.05
N MET A 89 -3.89 7.13 -22.13
CA MET A 89 -4.28 8.55 -22.24
C MET A 89 -5.46 8.90 -21.33
N ALA A 90 -6.41 8.00 -21.13
CA ALA A 90 -7.52 8.19 -20.19
C ALA A 90 -7.01 8.31 -18.75
N ILE A 91 -6.09 7.44 -18.32
CA ILE A 91 -5.47 7.49 -17.00
C ILE A 91 -4.73 8.82 -16.82
N ARG A 92 -3.90 9.23 -17.79
CA ARG A 92 -3.18 10.50 -17.75
C ARG A 92 -4.11 11.68 -17.56
N ASN A 93 -5.20 11.75 -18.32
CA ASN A 93 -6.07 12.92 -18.35
C ASN A 93 -7.15 12.93 -17.26
N SER A 94 -7.46 11.78 -16.65
CA SER A 94 -8.45 11.71 -15.58
C SER A 94 -7.81 11.68 -14.20
N VAL A 95 -7.22 10.55 -13.82
CA VAL A 95 -6.68 10.35 -12.47
C VAL A 95 -5.22 10.77 -12.31
N GLY A 96 -4.51 11.01 -13.42
CA GLY A 96 -3.10 11.40 -13.45
C GLY A 96 -2.85 12.92 -13.49
N GLU A 97 -3.90 13.74 -13.42
CA GLU A 97 -3.79 15.21 -13.45
C GLU A 97 -3.00 15.76 -14.66
N GLY A 98 -3.07 15.07 -15.80
CA GLY A 98 -2.30 15.39 -17.02
C GLY A 98 -0.95 14.68 -17.13
N HIS A 99 -0.54 13.91 -16.13
CA HIS A 99 0.73 13.20 -16.04
C HIS A 99 0.56 11.68 -16.07
N ASP A 100 1.60 10.96 -16.51
CA ASP A 100 1.63 9.52 -16.38
C ASP A 100 1.83 9.12 -14.92
N GLN A 101 1.13 8.08 -14.50
CA GLN A 101 1.26 7.53 -13.16
C GLN A 101 2.16 6.29 -13.21
N PHE A 102 3.40 6.41 -12.76
CA PHE A 102 4.39 5.34 -12.84
C PHE A 102 4.62 4.60 -11.54
N VAL A 103 4.25 5.19 -10.42
CA VAL A 103 4.38 4.58 -9.09
C VAL A 103 3.12 4.84 -8.30
N ASP A 104 2.48 3.77 -7.80
CA ASP A 104 1.41 3.94 -6.82
C ASP A 104 1.86 3.34 -5.48
N ASP A 105 1.93 2.05 -5.33
CA ASP A 105 2.26 1.40 -4.07
C ASP A 105 3.51 0.53 -4.18
N MET A 106 4.25 0.34 -3.06
CA MET A 106 5.50 -0.41 -3.07
C MET A 106 5.80 -1.07 -1.73
N TYR A 107 6.40 -2.26 -1.79
CA TYR A 107 6.81 -3.06 -0.63
C TYR A 107 8.16 -3.73 -0.88
N SER A 108 8.93 -4.00 0.19
CA SER A 108 10.11 -4.85 0.08
C SER A 108 9.74 -6.33 0.13
N THR A 109 10.53 -7.19 -0.53
CA THR A 109 10.49 -8.63 -0.28
C THR A 109 10.97 -8.94 1.14
N PRO A 110 10.60 -10.08 1.76
CA PRO A 110 11.01 -10.43 3.13
C PRO A 110 12.52 -10.49 3.33
N ASP A 111 13.29 -10.83 2.30
CA ASP A 111 14.75 -10.84 2.33
C ASP A 111 15.38 -9.46 2.10
N GLY A 112 14.57 -8.45 1.87
CA GLY A 112 15.00 -7.07 1.66
C GLY A 112 15.73 -6.81 0.35
N LYS A 113 15.82 -7.79 -0.56
CA LYS A 113 16.63 -7.64 -1.78
C LYS A 113 15.91 -6.98 -2.94
N SER A 114 14.58 -6.91 -2.87
CA SER A 114 13.78 -6.36 -3.97
C SER A 114 12.69 -5.42 -3.48
N MET A 115 12.35 -4.46 -4.33
CA MET A 115 11.14 -3.64 -4.23
C MET A 115 10.09 -4.19 -5.19
N VAL A 116 8.89 -4.43 -4.69
CA VAL A 116 7.71 -4.75 -5.50
C VAL A 116 6.84 -3.50 -5.60
N VAL A 117 6.53 -3.06 -6.82
CA VAL A 117 5.87 -1.78 -7.08
C VAL A 117 4.76 -1.92 -8.12
N SER A 118 3.58 -1.31 -7.86
CA SER A 118 2.51 -1.17 -8.84
C SER A 118 2.73 0.07 -9.71
N ARG A 119 2.54 -0.10 -11.02
CA ARG A 119 2.74 0.96 -12.02
C ARG A 119 1.43 1.20 -12.80
N PRO A 120 0.61 2.17 -12.37
CA PRO A 120 -0.75 2.36 -12.89
C PRO A 120 -0.81 2.53 -14.40
N SER A 121 -0.02 3.43 -14.98
CA SER A 121 -0.02 3.72 -16.42
C SER A 121 0.52 2.57 -17.28
N PHE A 122 1.31 1.67 -16.71
CA PHE A 122 1.81 0.48 -17.40
C PHE A 122 0.92 -0.75 -17.20
N ALA A 123 -0.07 -0.66 -16.31
CA ALA A 123 -0.98 -1.75 -15.97
C ALA A 123 -0.24 -3.01 -15.51
N ASP A 124 0.79 -2.85 -14.68
CA ASP A 124 1.57 -3.98 -14.19
C ASP A 124 2.10 -3.78 -12.76
N VAL A 125 2.57 -4.87 -12.18
CA VAL A 125 3.38 -4.91 -10.97
C VAL A 125 4.73 -5.48 -11.35
N VAL A 126 5.80 -4.87 -10.84
CA VAL A 126 7.18 -5.35 -11.07
C VAL A 126 7.91 -5.54 -9.75
N SER A 127 8.84 -6.50 -9.74
CA SER A 127 9.88 -6.60 -8.71
C SER A 127 11.20 -6.07 -9.26
N ILE A 128 11.82 -5.16 -8.54
CA ILE A 128 13.09 -4.55 -8.90
C ILE A 128 14.15 -4.98 -7.89
N ASP A 129 15.24 -5.55 -8.38
CA ASP A 129 16.40 -5.90 -7.59
C ASP A 129 17.10 -4.62 -7.08
N LEU A 130 17.24 -4.48 -5.78
CA LEU A 130 17.76 -3.26 -5.16
C LEU A 130 19.26 -3.06 -5.39
N ALA A 131 20.01 -4.12 -5.64
CA ALA A 131 21.44 -4.03 -5.89
C ALA A 131 21.76 -3.59 -7.32
N THR A 132 20.94 -4.01 -8.29
CA THR A 132 21.19 -3.81 -9.72
C THR A 132 20.24 -2.85 -10.40
N GLY A 133 19.09 -2.54 -9.80
CA GLY A 133 18.02 -1.74 -10.42
C GLY A 133 17.30 -2.45 -11.56
N LYS A 134 17.50 -3.76 -11.74
CA LYS A 134 16.89 -4.54 -12.82
C LYS A 134 15.56 -5.15 -12.36
N ILE A 135 14.65 -5.34 -13.33
CA ILE A 135 13.38 -6.04 -13.10
C ILE A 135 13.65 -7.55 -12.97
N ASN A 136 13.26 -8.14 -11.83
CA ASN A 136 13.30 -9.58 -11.60
C ASN A 136 12.13 -10.29 -12.28
N TRP A 137 10.94 -9.74 -12.10
CA TRP A 137 9.71 -10.25 -12.69
C TRP A 137 8.73 -9.10 -12.94
N ARG A 138 7.79 -9.32 -13.86
CA ARG A 138 6.71 -8.42 -14.21
C ARG A 138 5.40 -9.21 -14.32
N PHE A 139 4.38 -8.73 -13.66
CA PHE A 139 3.02 -9.26 -13.74
C PHE A 139 2.10 -8.20 -14.36
N PRO A 140 1.56 -8.43 -15.57
CA PRO A 140 0.52 -7.57 -16.15
C PRO A 140 -0.79 -7.82 -15.39
N VAL A 141 -1.36 -6.78 -14.79
CA VAL A 141 -2.65 -6.92 -14.12
C VAL A 141 -3.79 -7.09 -15.13
N ALA A 142 -4.90 -7.65 -14.69
CA ALA A 142 -6.11 -7.71 -15.47
C ALA A 142 -6.60 -6.27 -15.82
N GLY A 143 -7.00 -6.06 -17.08
CA GLY A 143 -7.38 -4.73 -17.56
C GLY A 143 -6.19 -3.80 -17.84
N TYR A 144 -6.33 -2.52 -17.49
CA TYR A 144 -5.45 -1.48 -18.01
C TYR A 144 -4.90 -0.53 -16.94
N ARG A 145 -5.13 -0.81 -15.63
CA ARG A 145 -4.58 -0.01 -14.54
C ARG A 145 -4.34 -0.87 -13.31
N ALA A 146 -3.09 -0.95 -12.87
CA ALA A 146 -2.73 -1.36 -11.53
C ALA A 146 -2.97 -0.20 -10.56
N ASP A 147 -3.48 -0.51 -9.37
CA ASP A 147 -3.76 0.50 -8.35
C ASP A 147 -3.12 0.08 -7.02
N HIS A 148 -3.71 0.44 -5.89
CA HIS A 148 -3.16 0.17 -4.57
C HIS A 148 -2.86 -1.31 -4.32
N MET A 149 -1.84 -1.54 -3.54
CA MET A 149 -1.46 -2.87 -3.08
C MET A 149 -1.55 -2.97 -1.55
N ALA A 150 -1.60 -4.19 -1.07
CA ALA A 150 -1.37 -4.51 0.34
C ALA A 150 -0.49 -5.76 0.44
N VAL A 151 0.43 -5.76 1.39
CA VAL A 151 1.25 -6.93 1.72
C VAL A 151 0.60 -7.73 2.84
N SER A 152 0.62 -9.07 2.74
CA SER A 152 0.15 -9.93 3.82
C SER A 152 1.05 -9.81 5.07
N PRO A 153 0.52 -10.04 6.29
CA PRO A 153 1.31 -9.90 7.52
C PRO A 153 2.57 -10.76 7.59
N ASP A 154 2.59 -11.89 6.87
CA ASP A 154 3.76 -12.77 6.75
C ASP A 154 4.76 -12.29 5.68
N GLY A 155 4.44 -11.21 4.96
CA GLY A 155 5.28 -10.64 3.92
C GLY A 155 5.37 -11.46 2.62
N THR A 156 4.61 -12.56 2.49
CA THR A 156 4.78 -13.51 1.37
C THR A 156 3.90 -13.21 0.16
N ARG A 157 2.81 -12.46 0.35
CA ARG A 157 1.82 -12.18 -0.68
C ARG A 157 1.57 -10.68 -0.83
N VAL A 158 1.26 -10.26 -2.03
CA VAL A 158 0.79 -8.89 -2.31
C VAL A 158 -0.52 -8.96 -3.07
N ALA A 159 -1.53 -8.24 -2.56
CA ALA A 159 -2.82 -8.05 -3.21
C ALA A 159 -2.78 -6.74 -4.01
N VAL A 160 -3.10 -6.76 -5.29
CA VAL A 160 -3.14 -5.58 -6.16
C VAL A 160 -4.52 -5.36 -6.74
N SER A 161 -5.01 -4.14 -6.66
CA SER A 161 -6.26 -3.72 -7.28
C SER A 161 -6.08 -3.54 -8.79
N ALA A 162 -6.71 -4.43 -9.59
CA ALA A 162 -6.84 -4.31 -11.03
C ALA A 162 -8.08 -3.45 -11.35
N SER A 163 -7.92 -2.10 -11.23
CA SER A 163 -9.05 -1.19 -11.05
C SER A 163 -9.98 -1.12 -12.26
N THR A 164 -9.49 -1.34 -13.48
CA THR A 164 -10.35 -1.36 -14.69
C THR A 164 -10.96 -2.72 -14.98
N ALA A 165 -10.60 -3.76 -14.22
CA ALA A 165 -11.16 -5.11 -14.34
C ALA A 165 -12.06 -5.50 -13.16
N ASN A 166 -12.27 -4.60 -12.19
CA ASN A 166 -13.14 -4.78 -11.03
C ASN A 166 -12.80 -6.05 -10.22
N LYS A 167 -11.50 -6.26 -10.01
CA LYS A 167 -10.99 -7.40 -9.22
C LYS A 167 -9.68 -7.05 -8.52
N VAL A 168 -9.38 -7.85 -7.52
CA VAL A 168 -8.06 -7.88 -6.87
C VAL A 168 -7.36 -9.17 -7.27
N GLN A 169 -6.08 -9.06 -7.62
CA GLN A 169 -5.21 -10.20 -7.90
C GLN A 169 -4.17 -10.33 -6.78
N VAL A 170 -3.95 -11.56 -6.31
CA VAL A 170 -3.00 -11.83 -5.23
C VAL A 170 -1.81 -12.57 -5.79
N LEU A 171 -0.62 -12.03 -5.57
CA LEU A 171 0.64 -12.54 -6.11
C LEU A 171 1.56 -13.02 -4.99
N ASP A 172 2.36 -14.03 -5.28
CA ASP A 172 3.56 -14.35 -4.51
C ASP A 172 4.58 -13.22 -4.71
N ILE A 173 4.99 -12.59 -3.63
CA ILE A 173 5.81 -11.36 -3.68
C ILE A 173 7.22 -11.61 -4.23
N ASN A 174 7.76 -12.83 -4.09
CA ASN A 174 9.10 -13.17 -4.54
C ASN A 174 9.16 -13.51 -6.03
N THR A 175 8.10 -14.15 -6.55
CA THR A 175 8.08 -14.72 -7.91
C THR A 175 7.17 -14.01 -8.88
N GLY A 176 6.25 -13.16 -8.40
CA GLY A 176 5.20 -12.54 -9.21
C GLY A 176 4.15 -13.53 -9.73
N LYS A 177 4.15 -14.77 -9.23
CA LYS A 177 3.16 -15.77 -9.61
C LYS A 177 1.80 -15.41 -9.01
N GLU A 178 0.77 -15.39 -9.82
CA GLU A 178 -0.60 -15.23 -9.33
C GLU A 178 -1.01 -16.46 -8.51
N LEU A 179 -1.49 -16.21 -7.30
CA LEU A 179 -1.97 -17.21 -6.35
C LEU A 179 -3.49 -17.33 -6.42
N GLY A 180 -4.17 -16.27 -6.81
CA GLY A 180 -5.60 -16.21 -7.01
C GLY A 180 -6.12 -14.80 -7.19
N GLU A 181 -7.42 -14.68 -7.41
CA GLU A 181 -8.10 -13.40 -7.59
C GLU A 181 -9.51 -13.44 -7.00
N PHE A 182 -10.11 -12.27 -6.80
CA PHE A 182 -11.50 -12.15 -6.40
C PHE A 182 -12.15 -10.92 -7.01
N ALA A 183 -13.45 -11.02 -7.28
CA ALA A 183 -14.26 -9.92 -7.78
C ALA A 183 -14.55 -8.90 -6.66
N THR A 184 -14.67 -7.64 -7.04
CA THR A 184 -14.97 -6.50 -6.17
C THR A 184 -16.11 -5.69 -6.75
N GLY A 185 -16.48 -4.59 -6.12
CA GLY A 185 -17.21 -3.51 -6.77
C GLY A 185 -16.37 -2.83 -7.86
N ASP A 186 -16.93 -1.78 -8.45
CA ASP A 186 -16.28 -1.04 -9.53
C ASP A 186 -15.10 -0.21 -9.01
N LYS A 187 -13.99 -0.25 -9.76
CA LYS A 187 -12.75 0.45 -9.45
C LYS A 187 -12.23 0.12 -8.03
N PRO A 188 -11.83 -1.14 -7.77
CA PRO A 188 -11.15 -1.49 -6.54
C PRO A 188 -9.94 -0.58 -6.33
N HIS A 189 -9.77 -0.13 -5.09
CA HIS A 189 -8.78 0.87 -4.71
C HIS A 189 -7.96 0.37 -3.52
N GLU A 190 -8.33 0.68 -2.28
CA GLU A 190 -7.58 0.28 -1.10
C GLU A 190 -7.74 -1.21 -0.79
N ASN A 191 -6.65 -1.86 -0.42
CA ASN A 191 -6.64 -3.22 0.10
C ASN A 191 -6.03 -3.22 1.50
N ILE A 192 -6.59 -4.02 2.41
CA ILE A 192 -6.06 -4.20 3.76
C ILE A 192 -6.15 -5.69 4.12
N PHE A 193 -5.02 -6.32 4.46
CA PHE A 193 -5.03 -7.61 5.15
C PHE A 193 -5.34 -7.40 6.63
N THR A 194 -6.17 -8.27 7.21
CA THR A 194 -6.29 -8.31 8.67
C THR A 194 -4.95 -8.74 9.30
N LYS A 195 -4.69 -8.29 10.52
CA LYS A 195 -3.43 -8.54 11.25
C LYS A 195 -3.13 -10.04 11.44
N ASP A 196 -4.18 -10.85 11.54
CA ASP A 196 -4.06 -12.31 11.62
C ASP A 196 -3.92 -12.99 10.25
N GLY A 197 -3.95 -12.22 9.16
CA GLY A 197 -3.80 -12.70 7.79
C GLY A 197 -4.99 -13.51 7.25
N LYS A 198 -6.14 -13.53 7.97
CA LYS A 198 -7.28 -14.34 7.57
C LYS A 198 -8.15 -13.73 6.50
N TYR A 199 -8.24 -12.39 6.46
CA TYR A 199 -9.13 -11.70 5.55
C TYR A 199 -8.39 -10.62 4.76
N ILE A 200 -8.89 -10.34 3.56
CA ILE A 200 -8.54 -9.16 2.78
C ILE A 200 -9.80 -8.31 2.67
N TRP A 201 -9.69 -7.03 3.02
CA TRP A 201 -10.71 -6.02 2.81
C TRP A 201 -10.33 -5.21 1.59
N ASN A 202 -11.24 -5.09 0.62
CA ASN A 202 -11.06 -4.22 -0.54
C ASN A 202 -12.17 -3.17 -0.56
N MET A 203 -11.80 -1.92 -0.79
CA MET A 203 -12.69 -0.78 -0.94
C MET A 203 -12.79 -0.41 -2.43
N ALA A 204 -13.97 -0.56 -3.02
CA ALA A 204 -14.27 -0.12 -4.37
C ALA A 204 -14.82 1.30 -4.34
N ILE A 205 -14.27 2.18 -5.18
CA ILE A 205 -14.59 3.62 -5.14
C ILE A 205 -15.42 4.12 -6.32
N GLY A 206 -15.67 3.28 -7.31
CA GLY A 206 -16.39 3.65 -8.51
C GLY A 206 -15.67 4.69 -9.38
N ASP A 207 -16.39 5.34 -10.27
CA ASP A 207 -15.82 6.37 -11.13
C ASP A 207 -15.54 7.66 -10.35
N VAL A 208 -14.26 8.03 -10.26
CA VAL A 208 -13.75 9.21 -9.54
C VAL A 208 -13.30 10.34 -10.49
N ASN A 209 -13.62 10.22 -11.75
CA ASN A 209 -13.28 11.20 -12.78
C ASN A 209 -14.50 12.06 -13.19
N THR A 210 -15.52 12.10 -12.35
CA THR A 210 -16.70 12.92 -12.50
C THR A 210 -17.05 13.57 -11.17
N SER A 211 -17.36 14.85 -11.17
CA SER A 211 -17.76 15.62 -10.00
C SER A 211 -19.22 15.38 -9.55
N LEU A 212 -19.95 14.54 -10.26
CA LEU A 212 -21.34 14.20 -9.94
C LEU A 212 -21.39 13.20 -8.79
N ASP A 213 -21.26 13.68 -7.56
CA ASP A 213 -21.41 12.87 -6.35
C ASP A 213 -22.61 13.38 -5.51
N ASP A 214 -23.74 13.48 -6.19
CA ASP A 214 -25.04 13.63 -5.57
C ASP A 214 -25.68 12.24 -5.50
N PRO A 215 -26.32 11.82 -4.40
CA PRO A 215 -26.99 10.54 -4.29
C PRO A 215 -27.97 10.24 -5.43
N ALA A 216 -28.59 11.26 -6.01
CA ALA A 216 -29.45 11.12 -7.18
C ALA A 216 -28.72 10.59 -8.43
N TRP A 217 -27.40 10.71 -8.48
CA TRP A 217 -26.53 10.26 -9.58
C TRP A 217 -25.64 9.10 -9.22
N ASP A 218 -25.78 8.50 -8.02
CA ASP A 218 -24.95 7.39 -7.56
C ASP A 218 -24.92 6.21 -8.54
N TRP A 219 -26.02 5.96 -9.22
CA TRP A 219 -26.12 4.92 -10.25
C TRP A 219 -25.12 5.11 -11.42
N THR A 220 -24.58 6.32 -11.61
CA THR A 220 -23.58 6.60 -12.67
C THR A 220 -22.15 6.32 -12.21
N LYS A 221 -21.93 6.16 -10.90
CA LYS A 221 -20.61 5.96 -10.29
C LYS A 221 -20.20 4.48 -10.24
N GLY A 222 -21.10 3.56 -10.52
CA GLY A 222 -20.86 2.13 -10.41
C GLY A 222 -21.09 1.59 -9.00
N ASP A 223 -20.71 0.33 -8.81
CA ASP A 223 -20.93 -0.42 -7.56
C ASP A 223 -19.81 -0.16 -6.55
N ARG A 224 -20.09 0.62 -5.51
CA ARG A 224 -19.14 1.08 -4.50
C ARG A 224 -19.42 0.40 -3.17
N HIS A 225 -18.64 -0.60 -2.83
CA HIS A 225 -18.79 -1.32 -1.57
C HIS A 225 -17.44 -1.83 -1.05
N ILE A 226 -17.42 -2.29 0.19
CA ILE A 226 -16.29 -3.01 0.75
C ILE A 226 -16.53 -4.50 0.55
N THR A 227 -15.60 -5.17 -0.15
CA THR A 227 -15.59 -6.64 -0.29
C THR A 227 -14.62 -7.23 0.72
N ILE A 228 -15.08 -8.21 1.50
CA ILE A 228 -14.24 -8.97 2.44
C ILE A 228 -14.15 -10.40 1.94
N VAL A 229 -12.93 -10.89 1.76
CA VAL A 229 -12.66 -12.26 1.33
C VAL A 229 -11.79 -13.00 2.35
N ASP A 230 -11.93 -14.32 2.40
CA ASP A 230 -10.98 -15.19 3.09
C ASP A 230 -9.65 -15.18 2.32
N ALA A 231 -8.56 -14.84 2.99
CA ALA A 231 -7.26 -14.61 2.37
C ALA A 231 -6.53 -15.88 1.90
N ASN A 232 -7.05 -17.07 2.22
CA ASN A 232 -6.47 -18.34 1.78
C ASN A 232 -7.22 -18.93 0.58
N THR A 233 -8.53 -18.69 0.53
CA THR A 233 -9.40 -19.25 -0.52
C THR A 233 -9.84 -18.22 -1.54
N TYR A 234 -9.66 -16.93 -1.26
CA TYR A 234 -10.11 -15.77 -2.04
C TYR A 234 -11.63 -15.74 -2.26
N LYS A 235 -12.38 -16.48 -1.44
CA LYS A 235 -13.84 -16.50 -1.50
C LYS A 235 -14.42 -15.35 -0.70
N GLN A 236 -15.41 -14.70 -1.26
CA GLN A 236 -16.17 -13.64 -0.61
C GLN A 236 -16.82 -14.16 0.67
N VAL A 237 -16.58 -13.45 1.77
CA VAL A 237 -17.17 -13.70 3.08
C VAL A 237 -18.29 -12.72 3.37
N LYS A 238 -18.09 -11.43 3.05
CA LYS A 238 -19.04 -10.36 3.32
C LYS A 238 -18.89 -9.24 2.31
N ILE A 239 -19.99 -8.58 2.02
CA ILE A 239 -20.04 -7.25 1.42
C ILE A 239 -20.57 -6.28 2.45
N ILE A 240 -19.99 -5.10 2.55
CA ILE A 240 -20.48 -3.97 3.32
C ILE A 240 -20.85 -2.87 2.33
N ASP A 241 -22.16 -2.66 2.19
CA ASP A 241 -22.67 -1.50 1.47
C ASP A 241 -22.59 -0.28 2.40
N MET A 242 -21.70 0.66 2.06
CA MET A 242 -21.49 1.84 2.90
C MET A 242 -22.63 2.84 2.77
N ARG A 243 -23.37 2.82 1.66
CA ARG A 243 -24.57 3.64 1.50
C ARG A 243 -25.60 3.36 2.58
N ASP A 244 -25.89 2.08 2.80
CA ASP A 244 -26.83 1.66 3.86
C ASP A 244 -26.40 2.15 5.26
N ARG A 245 -25.09 2.15 5.54
CA ARG A 245 -24.54 2.56 6.85
C ARG A 245 -24.59 4.07 7.04
N LEU A 246 -24.36 4.84 5.96
CA LEU A 246 -24.48 6.29 5.95
C LEU A 246 -25.96 6.71 6.10
N ASP A 247 -26.86 6.08 5.37
CA ASP A 247 -28.29 6.35 5.42
C ASP A 247 -28.88 6.07 6.81
N ALA A 248 -28.43 5.01 7.47
CA ALA A 248 -28.86 4.63 8.80
C ALA A 248 -28.58 5.70 9.88
N ILE A 249 -27.60 6.59 9.63
CA ILE A 249 -27.27 7.71 10.53
C ILE A 249 -27.64 9.07 9.93
N GLY A 250 -28.42 9.10 8.83
CA GLY A 250 -28.94 10.30 8.23
C GLY A 250 -27.98 11.06 7.28
N LEU A 251 -26.82 10.46 6.92
CA LEU A 251 -25.82 11.06 6.02
C LEU A 251 -26.10 10.72 4.55
N LYS A 252 -27.29 11.05 4.07
CA LYS A 252 -27.75 10.71 2.71
C LYS A 252 -26.97 11.43 1.61
N ASP A 253 -26.40 12.60 1.91
CA ASP A 253 -25.64 13.42 0.97
C ASP A 253 -24.14 13.13 0.98
N PHE A 254 -23.68 12.15 1.78
CA PHE A 254 -22.28 11.72 1.79
C PHE A 254 -22.03 10.74 0.66
N SER A 255 -20.83 10.80 0.09
CA SER A 255 -20.34 9.76 -0.80
C SER A 255 -20.12 8.45 -0.04
N ASP A 256 -20.48 7.34 -0.63
CA ASP A 256 -20.19 6.00 -0.13
C ASP A 256 -18.87 5.42 -0.67
N ALA A 257 -18.15 6.19 -1.48
CA ALA A 257 -16.82 5.83 -1.96
C ALA A 257 -15.80 5.89 -0.81
N VAL A 258 -15.52 4.75 -0.18
CA VAL A 258 -14.54 4.63 0.90
C VAL A 258 -13.13 4.80 0.33
N ARG A 259 -12.44 5.81 0.84
CA ARG A 259 -11.06 6.18 0.49
C ARG A 259 -10.08 5.49 1.45
N PRO A 260 -8.82 5.95 1.58
CA PRO A 260 -7.88 5.36 2.53
C PRO A 260 -8.50 5.12 3.89
N ALA A 261 -8.13 3.99 4.48
CA ALA A 261 -8.68 3.54 5.73
C ALA A 261 -7.58 2.94 6.63
N VAL A 262 -7.81 2.94 7.94
CA VAL A 262 -6.91 2.33 8.92
C VAL A 262 -7.71 1.68 10.04
N PHE A 263 -7.32 0.45 10.39
CA PHE A 263 -7.87 -0.24 11.56
C PHE A 263 -7.23 0.24 12.86
N THR A 264 -7.98 0.15 13.96
CA THR A 264 -7.39 0.15 15.30
C THR A 264 -6.47 -1.06 15.48
N PRO A 265 -5.48 -1.02 16.40
CA PRO A 265 -4.57 -2.15 16.63
C PRO A 265 -5.26 -3.48 16.99
N ASP A 266 -6.46 -3.43 17.56
CA ASP A 266 -7.32 -4.57 17.87
C ASP A 266 -8.34 -4.91 16.76
N GLU A 267 -8.31 -4.16 15.65
CA GLU A 267 -9.21 -4.28 14.50
C GLU A 267 -10.71 -4.17 14.84
N SER A 268 -11.04 -3.66 16.03
CA SER A 268 -12.45 -3.46 16.42
C SER A 268 -13.12 -2.29 15.71
N LYS A 269 -12.32 -1.32 15.21
CA LYS A 269 -12.79 -0.14 14.49
C LYS A 269 -11.99 0.08 13.21
N LEU A 270 -12.69 0.59 12.19
CA LEU A 270 -12.09 1.10 10.96
C LEU A 270 -12.33 2.61 10.91
N TYR A 271 -11.26 3.38 10.73
CA TYR A 271 -11.34 4.82 10.43
C TYR A 271 -11.10 5.01 8.95
N PHE A 272 -11.96 5.76 8.27
CA PHE A 272 -11.87 5.93 6.83
C PHE A 272 -12.35 7.31 6.38
N GLN A 273 -11.88 7.71 5.23
CA GLN A 273 -12.33 8.89 4.51
C GLN A 273 -13.31 8.49 3.42
N VAL A 274 -14.13 9.42 2.95
CA VAL A 274 -15.00 9.25 1.79
C VAL A 274 -14.79 10.41 0.81
N SER A 275 -15.11 10.18 -0.46
CA SER A 275 -15.04 11.23 -1.48
C SER A 275 -15.77 12.49 -1.04
N PHE A 276 -15.25 13.66 -1.43
CA PHE A 276 -15.80 15.00 -1.21
C PHE A 276 -15.94 15.47 0.25
N PHE A 277 -15.55 14.68 1.24
CA PHE A 277 -15.69 14.99 2.65
C PHE A 277 -14.38 15.46 3.27
N ASN A 278 -14.41 16.59 4.00
CA ASN A 278 -13.27 17.10 4.76
C ASN A 278 -13.27 16.53 6.18
N GLY A 279 -12.84 15.30 6.32
CA GLY A 279 -12.84 14.59 7.60
C GLY A 279 -12.73 13.09 7.44
N PHE A 280 -13.26 12.37 8.43
CA PHE A 280 -13.27 10.92 8.45
C PHE A 280 -14.42 10.37 9.30
N LEU A 281 -14.68 9.08 9.13
CA LEU A 281 -15.71 8.34 9.83
C LEU A 281 -15.09 7.19 10.63
N GLU A 282 -15.75 6.80 11.71
CA GLU A 282 -15.43 5.61 12.49
C GLU A 282 -16.52 4.56 12.27
N TYR A 283 -16.12 3.36 11.87
CA TYR A 283 -16.99 2.20 11.72
C TYR A 283 -16.67 1.14 12.75
N ASP A 284 -17.70 0.63 13.44
CA ASP A 284 -17.59 -0.49 14.36
C ASP A 284 -17.74 -1.80 13.59
N VAL A 285 -16.67 -2.59 13.56
CA VAL A 285 -16.62 -3.82 12.77
C VAL A 285 -17.62 -4.87 13.25
N ALA A 286 -17.73 -5.04 14.56
CA ALA A 286 -18.61 -6.04 15.16
C ALA A 286 -20.10 -5.62 15.12
N ALA A 287 -20.37 -4.34 15.35
CA ALA A 287 -21.74 -3.80 15.31
C ALA A 287 -22.20 -3.47 13.88
N ASP A 288 -21.33 -3.54 12.89
CA ASP A 288 -21.59 -3.26 11.47
C ASP A 288 -22.27 -1.89 11.25
N LYS A 289 -21.73 -0.84 11.86
CA LYS A 289 -22.32 0.51 11.80
C LYS A 289 -21.28 1.61 11.96
N ILE A 290 -21.56 2.78 11.37
CA ILE A 290 -20.82 4.02 11.64
C ILE A 290 -21.20 4.51 13.03
N THR A 291 -20.19 4.83 13.85
CA THR A 291 -20.37 5.23 15.26
C THR A 291 -20.02 6.68 15.50
N ARG A 292 -19.10 7.24 14.75
CA ARG A 292 -18.69 8.65 14.86
C ARG A 292 -18.35 9.25 13.50
N VAL A 293 -18.55 10.54 13.37
CA VAL A 293 -18.17 11.36 12.21
C VAL A 293 -17.38 12.55 12.71
N LYS A 294 -16.22 12.79 12.11
CA LYS A 294 -15.39 13.96 12.39
C LYS A 294 -15.29 14.83 11.17
N THR A 295 -15.83 16.03 11.21
CA THR A 295 -15.54 17.08 10.26
C THR A 295 -14.30 17.83 10.74
N LEU A 296 -13.37 18.07 9.83
CA LEU A 296 -12.14 18.82 10.07
C LEU A 296 -12.26 20.23 9.47
N PRO A 297 -11.40 21.17 9.87
CA PRO A 297 -11.43 22.53 9.35
C PRO A 297 -11.29 22.57 7.82
N LYS A 298 -12.03 23.44 7.17
CA LYS A 298 -11.87 23.76 5.76
C LYS A 298 -10.86 24.89 5.58
N ASN A 299 -10.00 24.77 4.59
CA ASN A 299 -9.22 25.91 4.12
C ASN A 299 -10.13 26.83 3.29
N PRO A 300 -10.37 28.07 3.69
CA PRO A 300 -11.25 28.97 2.96
C PRO A 300 -10.74 29.36 1.56
N ALA A 301 -9.47 29.14 1.26
CA ALA A 301 -8.89 29.35 -0.06
C ALA A 301 -9.19 28.20 -1.05
N THR A 302 -9.61 27.03 -0.55
CA THR A 302 -9.94 25.88 -1.40
C THR A 302 -11.21 26.17 -2.19
N SER A 303 -11.15 25.99 -3.50
CA SER A 303 -12.33 26.08 -4.37
C SER A 303 -13.38 25.05 -3.94
N GLU A 304 -14.64 25.45 -3.87
CA GLU A 304 -15.77 24.51 -3.69
C GLU A 304 -16.20 23.88 -5.04
N ASP A 305 -15.55 24.24 -6.15
CA ASP A 305 -15.73 23.56 -7.43
C ASP A 305 -15.06 22.18 -7.40
N ARG A 306 -15.86 21.15 -7.21
CA ARG A 306 -15.42 19.75 -7.12
C ARG A 306 -14.70 19.23 -8.37
N THR A 307 -14.91 19.86 -9.53
CA THR A 307 -14.21 19.51 -10.77
C THR A 307 -12.71 19.78 -10.70
N THR A 308 -12.28 20.61 -9.77
CA THR A 308 -10.88 20.97 -9.53
C THR A 308 -10.22 20.08 -8.47
N TRP A 309 -10.98 19.17 -7.83
CA TRP A 309 -10.46 18.33 -6.77
C TRP A 309 -9.82 17.05 -7.30
N VAL A 310 -8.68 16.70 -6.73
CA VAL A 310 -7.92 15.51 -7.14
C VAL A 310 -8.75 14.26 -6.84
N ASN A 311 -9.11 13.54 -7.89
CA ASN A 311 -9.79 12.24 -7.80
C ASN A 311 -10.99 12.24 -6.83
N ASP A 312 -11.86 13.26 -6.90
CA ASP A 312 -13.02 13.42 -6.00
C ASP A 312 -12.65 13.52 -4.50
N SER A 313 -11.38 13.66 -4.15
CA SER A 313 -10.94 13.71 -2.76
C SER A 313 -10.90 15.12 -2.22
N ARG A 314 -11.53 15.36 -1.07
CA ARG A 314 -11.23 16.55 -0.24
C ARG A 314 -10.05 16.23 0.68
N HIS A 315 -10.12 15.08 1.33
CA HIS A 315 -9.05 14.50 2.16
C HIS A 315 -8.67 13.12 1.63
N HIS A 316 -7.37 12.79 1.60
CA HIS A 316 -6.87 11.52 1.08
C HIS A 316 -5.57 11.10 1.78
N GLY A 317 -5.70 10.52 2.93
CA GLY A 317 -4.61 9.94 3.73
C GLY A 317 -4.99 9.92 5.20
N ILE A 318 -4.98 8.74 5.79
CA ILE A 318 -5.24 8.52 7.20
C ILE A 318 -4.36 7.39 7.72
N SER A 319 -3.74 7.61 8.88
CA SER A 319 -2.99 6.58 9.59
C SER A 319 -3.23 6.68 11.08
N MET A 320 -2.78 5.69 11.83
CA MET A 320 -2.96 5.63 13.29
C MET A 320 -1.64 5.24 13.94
N ASN A 321 -1.29 5.89 15.05
CA ASN A 321 -0.11 5.53 15.80
C ASN A 321 -0.23 4.11 16.41
N PRO A 322 0.89 3.42 16.73
CA PRO A 322 0.85 2.03 17.19
C PRO A 322 0.06 1.79 18.48
N SER A 323 -0.07 2.80 19.34
CA SER A 323 -0.89 2.70 20.56
C SER A 323 -2.40 2.83 20.28
N GLY A 324 -2.79 3.17 19.05
CA GLY A 324 -4.19 3.36 18.69
C GLY A 324 -4.85 4.59 19.32
N THR A 325 -4.08 5.55 19.80
CA THR A 325 -4.61 6.73 20.52
C THR A 325 -4.70 7.99 19.66
N LYS A 326 -3.95 8.05 18.56
CA LYS A 326 -3.89 9.20 17.66
C LYS A 326 -4.07 8.78 16.22
N LEU A 327 -4.82 9.58 15.48
CA LEU A 327 -4.95 9.52 14.04
C LEU A 327 -4.13 10.64 13.41
N CYS A 328 -3.50 10.40 12.28
CA CYS A 328 -2.92 11.42 11.43
C CYS A 328 -3.71 11.49 10.13
N VAL A 329 -4.09 12.70 9.73
CA VAL A 329 -5.01 12.92 8.60
C VAL A 329 -4.40 13.94 7.64
N ALA A 330 -4.40 13.60 6.36
CA ALA A 330 -3.98 14.47 5.27
C ALA A 330 -5.21 15.11 4.61
N GLY A 331 -5.27 16.43 4.67
CA GLY A 331 -6.32 17.26 4.05
C GLY A 331 -5.88 17.76 2.68
N THR A 332 -5.94 16.90 1.68
CA THR A 332 -5.34 17.07 0.34
C THR A 332 -5.69 18.41 -0.32
N MET A 333 -6.98 18.73 -0.39
CA MET A 333 -7.42 20.00 -0.99
C MET A 333 -7.46 21.16 0.01
N ASP A 334 -7.33 20.87 1.30
CA ASP A 334 -7.31 21.88 2.35
C ASP A 334 -5.88 22.30 2.75
N ASP A 335 -4.85 21.75 2.09
CA ASP A 335 -3.42 22.10 2.22
C ASP A 335 -2.92 22.07 3.67
N TYR A 336 -3.33 21.05 4.43
CA TYR A 336 -2.79 20.78 5.77
C TYR A 336 -2.82 19.29 6.12
N ALA A 337 -2.02 18.93 7.11
CA ALA A 337 -2.15 17.68 7.85
C ALA A 337 -2.36 17.98 9.34
N THR A 338 -2.97 17.06 10.07
CA THR A 338 -3.22 17.21 11.51
C THR A 338 -3.23 15.87 12.22
N VAL A 339 -2.85 15.89 13.50
CA VAL A 339 -2.98 14.76 14.40
C VAL A 339 -4.24 14.93 15.23
N VAL A 340 -5.09 13.90 15.24
CA VAL A 340 -6.39 13.92 15.95
C VAL A 340 -6.35 12.94 17.12
N ASP A 341 -6.78 13.38 18.31
CA ASP A 341 -6.97 12.49 19.45
C ASP A 341 -8.15 11.56 19.20
N ARG A 342 -7.93 10.25 19.21
CA ARG A 342 -8.96 9.26 18.85
C ARG A 342 -10.12 9.22 19.84
N ALA A 343 -9.87 9.42 21.12
CA ALA A 343 -10.90 9.33 22.14
C ALA A 343 -11.90 10.48 22.05
N THR A 344 -11.38 11.69 21.88
CA THR A 344 -12.17 12.93 21.88
C THR A 344 -12.54 13.43 20.49
N LEU A 345 -11.87 12.95 19.45
CA LEU A 345 -11.87 13.46 18.07
C LEU A 345 -11.44 14.94 17.98
N GLN A 346 -10.68 15.43 18.96
CA GLN A 346 -10.15 16.78 18.93
C GLN A 346 -8.90 16.81 18.03
N GLU A 347 -8.91 17.66 17.01
CA GLU A 347 -7.74 17.94 16.19
C GLU A 347 -6.70 18.75 16.95
N GLY A 348 -5.45 18.45 16.67
CA GLY A 348 -4.29 19.23 17.10
C GLY A 348 -4.01 20.41 16.15
N PRO A 349 -2.80 20.97 16.19
CA PRO A 349 -2.36 21.99 15.26
C PRO A 349 -2.53 21.58 13.80
N LEU A 350 -2.95 22.51 12.94
CA LEU A 350 -2.94 22.30 11.50
C LEU A 350 -1.53 22.59 10.97
N VAL A 351 -0.86 21.57 10.46
CA VAL A 351 0.45 21.71 9.83
C VAL A 351 0.24 21.98 8.35
N THR A 352 0.61 23.16 7.88
CA THR A 352 0.52 23.52 6.46
C THR A 352 1.34 22.54 5.63
N ALA A 353 0.73 22.00 4.58
CA ALA A 353 1.31 21.04 3.66
C ALA A 353 0.68 21.23 2.27
N SER A 354 1.46 21.17 1.21
CA SER A 354 0.95 21.37 -0.15
C SER A 354 0.41 20.07 -0.74
N LYS A 355 -0.89 19.99 -1.00
CA LYS A 355 -1.59 18.78 -1.45
C LYS A 355 -1.12 17.52 -0.69
N PRO A 356 -1.24 17.45 0.65
CA PRO A 356 -0.84 16.25 1.37
C PRO A 356 -1.71 15.07 0.92
N TYR A 357 -1.08 14.00 0.43
CA TYR A 357 -1.82 12.93 -0.24
C TYR A 357 -1.88 11.63 0.56
N TRP A 358 -0.83 11.30 1.31
CA TRP A 358 -0.78 10.07 2.09
C TRP A 358 -0.29 10.34 3.50
N ALA A 359 -0.70 9.46 4.42
CA ALA A 359 -0.23 9.45 5.80
C ALA A 359 0.24 8.04 6.16
N THR A 360 1.43 7.93 6.75
CA THR A 360 1.96 6.68 7.30
C THR A 360 2.66 6.93 8.63
N VAL A 361 3.05 5.87 9.33
CA VAL A 361 3.71 5.95 10.64
C VAL A 361 5.20 5.70 10.47
N SER A 362 6.06 6.46 11.17
CA SER A 362 7.50 6.24 11.22
C SER A 362 7.86 4.88 11.83
N GLY A 363 9.06 4.37 11.57
CA GLY A 363 9.50 3.07 12.07
C GLY A 363 9.47 2.92 13.60
N ASP A 364 9.72 3.99 14.32
CA ASP A 364 9.62 4.01 15.79
C ASP A 364 8.23 4.37 16.33
N GLY A 365 7.28 4.62 15.44
CA GLY A 365 5.90 4.92 15.78
C GLY A 365 5.62 6.28 16.38
N LYS A 366 6.62 7.19 16.39
CA LYS A 366 6.50 8.50 17.04
C LYS A 366 5.96 9.58 16.11
N ASP A 367 6.22 9.44 14.80
CA ASP A 367 5.89 10.46 13.83
C ASP A 367 4.89 9.95 12.79
N CYS A 368 4.03 10.84 12.34
CA CYS A 368 3.26 10.69 11.12
C CYS A 368 4.03 11.28 9.95
N ILE A 369 4.21 10.51 8.91
CA ILE A 369 4.88 10.93 7.68
C ILE A 369 3.83 11.22 6.62
N ILE A 370 3.81 12.45 6.16
CA ILE A 370 2.88 12.94 5.13
C ILE A 370 3.65 13.13 3.82
N SER A 371 3.17 12.56 2.73
CA SER A 371 3.63 12.93 1.39
C SER A 371 2.93 14.21 0.94
N GLU A 372 3.70 15.18 0.46
CA GLU A 372 3.19 16.45 -0.07
C GLU A 372 3.37 16.44 -1.60
N SER A 373 2.34 15.97 -2.31
CA SER A 373 2.41 15.83 -3.77
C SER A 373 2.48 17.15 -4.52
N GLY A 374 2.10 18.25 -3.88
CA GLY A 374 2.22 19.60 -4.46
C GLY A 374 3.55 20.32 -4.15
N ALA A 375 4.47 19.68 -3.39
CA ALA A 375 5.74 20.30 -2.98
C ALA A 375 6.95 19.39 -3.09
N ASP A 376 6.80 18.18 -3.68
CA ASP A 376 7.87 17.21 -3.89
C ASP A 376 8.67 16.90 -2.63
N GLN A 377 7.97 16.71 -1.52
CA GLN A 377 8.58 16.44 -0.22
C GLN A 377 7.74 15.48 0.64
N VAL A 378 8.35 14.96 1.68
CA VAL A 378 7.65 14.33 2.79
C VAL A 378 7.85 15.14 4.06
N THR A 379 6.80 15.24 4.89
CA THR A 379 6.84 15.98 6.16
C THR A 379 6.53 15.04 7.31
N ALA A 380 7.39 15.05 8.33
CA ALA A 380 7.18 14.35 9.59
C ALA A 380 6.47 15.26 10.60
N ILE A 381 5.44 14.71 11.27
CA ILE A 381 4.64 15.38 12.29
C ILE A 381 4.66 14.49 13.54
N ASP A 382 5.15 15.00 14.66
CA ASP A 382 5.19 14.28 15.93
C ASP A 382 3.78 13.98 16.46
N PHE A 383 3.48 12.72 16.75
CA PHE A 383 2.16 12.31 17.24
C PHE A 383 1.80 12.85 18.63
N ALA A 384 2.78 13.13 19.47
CA ALA A 384 2.53 13.61 20.82
C ALA A 384 2.12 15.08 20.83
N THR A 385 2.81 15.90 20.04
CA THR A 385 2.63 17.36 20.00
C THR A 385 1.78 17.86 18.84
N GLY A 386 1.65 17.08 17.77
CA GLY A 386 1.02 17.49 16.51
C GLY A 386 1.84 18.51 15.74
N GLN A 387 3.10 18.74 16.10
CA GLN A 387 3.97 19.73 15.46
C GLN A 387 4.81 19.10 14.36
N LYS A 388 5.11 19.90 13.34
CA LYS A 388 6.07 19.54 12.30
C LYS A 388 7.45 19.34 12.89
N VAL A 389 8.08 18.20 12.54
CA VAL A 389 9.46 17.86 12.92
C VAL A 389 10.44 18.32 11.83
N VAL A 390 10.23 17.83 10.61
CA VAL A 390 11.10 18.10 9.46
C VAL A 390 10.33 17.91 8.16
N SER A 391 10.79 18.54 7.07
CA SER A 391 10.42 18.20 5.71
C SER A 391 11.66 17.80 4.92
N VAL A 392 11.55 16.75 4.10
CA VAL A 392 12.64 16.17 3.31
C VAL A 392 12.25 16.17 1.84
N PRO A 393 13.04 16.79 0.95
CA PRO A 393 12.79 16.80 -0.49
C PRO A 393 12.90 15.38 -1.07
N VAL A 394 11.97 15.02 -1.97
CA VAL A 394 11.94 13.75 -2.69
C VAL A 394 11.77 13.99 -4.19
N GLY A 395 11.29 13.02 -4.96
CA GLY A 395 11.00 13.19 -6.38
C GLY A 395 9.62 13.80 -6.64
N ASP A 396 9.26 13.84 -7.93
CA ASP A 396 8.08 14.54 -8.42
C ASP A 396 6.78 13.83 -8.03
N HIS A 397 5.87 14.57 -7.42
CA HIS A 397 4.53 14.15 -7.00
C HIS A 397 4.53 12.90 -6.10
N PRO A 398 5.15 12.96 -4.89
CA PRO A 398 5.14 11.84 -3.97
C PRO A 398 3.73 11.51 -3.50
N GLN A 399 3.37 10.22 -3.59
CA GLN A 399 2.06 9.73 -3.14
C GLN A 399 2.22 8.76 -1.98
N ARG A 400 2.51 7.48 -2.23
CA ARG A 400 2.62 6.48 -1.15
C ARG A 400 3.96 6.55 -0.43
N VAL A 401 3.89 6.35 0.89
CA VAL A 401 5.07 6.15 1.74
C VAL A 401 4.84 4.84 2.50
N ARG A 402 5.81 3.92 2.43
CA ARG A 402 5.70 2.60 3.07
C ARG A 402 6.96 2.24 3.84
N LEU A 403 6.79 1.67 5.04
CA LEU A 403 7.90 1.00 5.73
C LEU A 403 8.39 -0.20 4.92
N ALA A 404 9.69 -0.39 4.89
CA ALA A 404 10.35 -1.44 4.14
C ALA A 404 11.63 -1.89 4.85
N HIS A 405 12.14 -3.05 4.49
CA HIS A 405 13.44 -3.56 4.94
C HIS A 405 14.35 -3.73 3.74
N ILE A 406 15.60 -3.29 3.87
CA ILE A 406 16.62 -3.40 2.83
C ILE A 406 17.95 -3.87 3.44
N PRO A 407 18.94 -4.36 2.65
CA PRO A 407 20.27 -4.67 3.18
C PRO A 407 20.86 -3.45 3.91
N ALA A 408 21.45 -3.68 5.08
CA ALA A 408 21.90 -2.57 5.95
C ALA A 408 22.99 -1.70 5.30
N ASP A 409 23.75 -2.26 4.38
CA ASP A 409 24.82 -1.57 3.63
C ASP A 409 24.37 -0.99 2.29
N TRP A 410 23.09 -1.12 1.93
CA TRP A 410 22.58 -0.59 0.66
C TRP A 410 22.62 0.95 0.62
N THR A 411 23.16 1.50 -0.46
CA THR A 411 23.31 2.95 -0.69
C THR A 411 22.77 3.40 -2.06
N GLY A 412 22.13 2.49 -2.76
CA GLY A 412 21.61 2.70 -4.12
C GLY A 412 21.98 1.54 -5.04
N PRO A 413 21.30 1.41 -6.20
CA PRO A 413 21.70 0.45 -7.20
C PRO A 413 23.13 0.73 -7.69
N SER A 414 23.90 -0.33 -7.93
CA SER A 414 25.23 -0.22 -8.53
C SER A 414 25.10 0.47 -9.89
N ALA A 415 25.96 1.46 -10.17
CA ALA A 415 26.02 2.06 -11.50
C ALA A 415 26.33 0.96 -12.52
N SER A 416 25.38 0.69 -13.44
CA SER A 416 25.54 -0.27 -14.54
C SER A 416 26.25 0.36 -15.73
#